data_5aa9995c48c9bb055866307d5690fa08
#
_entry.id   5aa9995c48c9bb055866307d5690fa08
#
_cell.length_a   1.000
_cell.length_b   1.000
_cell.length_c   1.000
_cell.angle_alpha   90.00
_cell.angle_beta   90.00
_cell.angle_gamma   90.00
#
_symmetry.space_group_name_H-M   'P 1'
#
loop_
_entity.id
_entity.type
_entity.pdbx_description
1 polymer ?
#
loop_
_entity_poly.entity_id
_entity_poly.type
_entity_poly.pdbx_seq_one_letter_code
_entity_poly.pdbx_strand_id
1 'polypeptide(L)'
;HVSYESLSDSSDIINRANKMNIKHIIVPAPPARKDAEFKNTFDMNEEEWMDFGKKLSSHVSIFEDAGLTLGYHNHSYEFKALPSGKLPIECMMDHNENLKLEIDLGWTIAGGADPVPWIQKYSNKIIGCHLKDFYNQSKNLLEHDEQSAVGEGFIDWPTLISEVKKTPCEVFILEHDDPKDYKEYTTKSLEYLEKI
;
A
#
# COMPACT_ATOMS: atom_id res chain seq x y z
N HIS A 1 -5.86 4.81 -7.45
CA HIS A 1 -5.68 3.36 -7.62
C HIS A 1 -6.33 2.87 -8.92
N VAL A 2 -5.73 1.86 -9.54
CA VAL A 2 -6.25 1.16 -10.73
C VAL A 2 -6.11 -0.35 -10.53
N SER A 3 -7.01 -1.15 -11.09
CA SER A 3 -6.83 -2.60 -11.02
C SER A 3 -5.67 -3.04 -11.92
N TYR A 4 -5.04 -4.16 -11.60
CA TYR A 4 -3.96 -4.71 -12.42
C TYR A 4 -4.41 -4.96 -13.86
N GLU A 5 -5.62 -5.48 -14.06
CA GLU A 5 -6.17 -5.79 -15.38
C GLU A 5 -6.31 -4.54 -16.26
N SER A 6 -6.60 -3.38 -15.66
CA SER A 6 -6.74 -2.12 -16.40
C SER A 6 -5.42 -1.61 -16.96
N LEU A 7 -4.26 -2.11 -16.52
CA LEU A 7 -2.96 -1.77 -17.12
C LEU A 7 -2.85 -2.17 -18.59
N SER A 8 -3.68 -3.10 -19.06
CA SER A 8 -3.78 -3.46 -20.48
C SER A 8 -4.23 -2.28 -21.36
N ASP A 9 -4.93 -1.28 -20.79
CA ASP A 9 -5.28 -0.02 -21.45
C ASP A 9 -4.54 1.16 -20.78
N SER A 10 -3.21 1.10 -20.82
CA SER A 10 -2.36 2.16 -20.25
C SER A 10 -2.63 3.52 -20.88
N SER A 11 -3.06 3.57 -22.13
CA SER A 11 -3.37 4.83 -22.83
C SER A 11 -4.54 5.58 -22.19
N ASP A 12 -5.62 4.88 -21.79
CA ASP A 12 -6.74 5.50 -21.09
C ASP A 12 -6.32 5.99 -19.70
N ILE A 13 -5.56 5.17 -18.96
CA ILE A 13 -5.04 5.55 -17.66
C ILE A 13 -4.19 6.82 -17.76
N ILE A 14 -3.24 6.88 -18.69
CA ILE A 14 -2.39 8.05 -18.92
C ILE A 14 -3.22 9.29 -19.26
N ASN A 15 -4.19 9.15 -20.16
CA ASN A 15 -5.08 10.26 -20.53
C ASN A 15 -5.88 10.80 -19.34
N ARG A 16 -6.42 9.91 -18.49
CA ARG A 16 -7.14 10.32 -17.27
C ARG A 16 -6.21 10.97 -16.25
N ALA A 17 -5.05 10.38 -16.01
CA ALA A 17 -4.04 10.91 -15.11
C ALA A 17 -3.63 12.34 -15.49
N ASN A 18 -3.33 12.56 -16.78
CA ASN A 18 -2.97 13.88 -17.30
C ASN A 18 -4.10 14.90 -17.14
N LYS A 19 -5.37 14.54 -17.42
CA LYS A 19 -6.52 15.42 -17.23
C LYS A 19 -6.74 15.82 -15.78
N MET A 20 -6.40 14.93 -14.84
CA MET A 20 -6.57 15.12 -13.41
C MET A 20 -5.31 15.63 -12.72
N ASN A 21 -4.22 15.84 -13.46
CA ASN A 21 -2.90 16.21 -12.92
C ASN A 21 -2.41 15.22 -11.85
N ILE A 22 -2.66 13.93 -12.07
CA ILE A 22 -2.19 12.83 -11.20
C ILE A 22 -0.79 12.42 -11.67
N LYS A 23 0.12 12.17 -10.73
CA LYS A 23 1.49 11.73 -11.02
C LYS A 23 1.72 10.23 -10.77
N HIS A 24 1.01 9.65 -9.83
CA HIS A 24 1.24 8.29 -9.37
C HIS A 24 0.07 7.39 -9.72
N ILE A 25 0.35 6.29 -10.39
CA ILE A 25 -0.59 5.22 -10.69
C ILE A 25 -0.27 4.04 -9.77
N ILE A 26 -1.24 3.62 -8.97
CA ILE A 26 -1.02 2.61 -7.94
C ILE A 26 -1.92 1.41 -8.19
N VAL A 27 -1.32 0.21 -8.14
CA VAL A 27 -2.03 -1.07 -8.19
C VAL A 27 -2.15 -1.61 -6.76
N PRO A 28 -3.38 -1.74 -6.22
CA PRO A 28 -3.54 -2.10 -4.81
C PRO A 28 -3.62 -3.60 -4.53
N ALA A 29 -3.67 -4.43 -5.57
CA ALA A 29 -3.79 -5.88 -5.41
C ALA A 29 -3.33 -6.64 -6.65
N PRO A 30 -2.90 -7.91 -6.50
CA PRO A 30 -2.72 -8.80 -7.64
C PRO A 30 -4.06 -9.06 -8.35
N PRO A 31 -4.00 -9.58 -9.61
CA PRO A 31 -5.22 -9.91 -10.36
C PRO A 31 -6.06 -10.95 -9.61
N ALA A 32 -7.38 -10.79 -9.69
CA ALA A 32 -8.30 -11.78 -9.16
C ALA A 32 -8.09 -13.13 -9.87
N ARG A 33 -7.94 -14.21 -9.11
CA ARG A 33 -7.84 -15.56 -9.69
C ARG A 33 -9.21 -15.96 -10.21
N LYS A 34 -9.31 -16.33 -11.49
CA LYS A 34 -10.57 -16.71 -12.17
C LYS A 34 -11.15 -18.04 -11.67
N ASP A 35 -10.33 -18.85 -11.01
CA ASP A 35 -10.63 -20.21 -10.52
C ASP A 35 -10.75 -20.31 -8.99
N ALA A 36 -10.53 -19.24 -8.28
CA ALA A 36 -10.74 -19.20 -6.85
C ALA A 36 -12.22 -18.97 -6.54
N GLU A 37 -12.92 -19.98 -6.03
CA GLU A 37 -14.08 -19.73 -5.19
C GLU A 37 -13.65 -18.73 -4.12
N PHE A 38 -14.17 -17.55 -4.09
CA PHE A 38 -14.02 -16.36 -3.26
C PHE A 38 -13.25 -16.46 -1.90
N LYS A 39 -12.53 -17.54 -1.67
CA LYS A 39 -11.70 -17.77 -0.50
C LYS A 39 -10.23 -17.67 -0.93
N ASN A 40 -9.65 -16.52 -0.63
CA ASN A 40 -8.22 -16.22 -0.70
C ASN A 40 -7.65 -16.01 -2.11
N THR A 41 -8.00 -14.88 -2.73
CA THR A 41 -7.29 -14.29 -3.89
C THR A 41 -5.77 -14.19 -3.67
N PHE A 42 -5.29 -14.46 -2.46
CA PHE A 42 -3.92 -14.22 -2.00
C PHE A 42 -3.15 -15.50 -1.62
N ASP A 43 -3.69 -16.69 -1.90
CA ASP A 43 -2.96 -17.96 -1.78
C ASP A 43 -1.97 -18.16 -2.94
N MET A 44 -1.21 -17.11 -3.25
CA MET A 44 -0.13 -17.18 -4.23
C MET A 44 1.12 -17.77 -3.55
N ASN A 45 1.80 -18.68 -4.23
CA ASN A 45 3.10 -19.15 -3.81
C ASN A 45 4.22 -18.16 -4.16
N GLU A 46 5.47 -18.46 -3.76
CA GLU A 46 6.61 -17.59 -4.00
C GLU A 46 6.82 -17.27 -5.49
N GLU A 47 6.73 -18.30 -6.35
CA GLU A 47 6.92 -18.12 -7.80
C GLU A 47 5.83 -17.23 -8.41
N GLU A 48 4.58 -17.39 -7.98
CA GLU A 48 3.45 -16.57 -8.43
C GLU A 48 3.62 -15.10 -8.00
N TRP A 49 4.09 -14.83 -6.78
CA TRP A 49 4.40 -13.47 -6.33
C TRP A 49 5.55 -12.83 -7.10
N MET A 50 6.61 -13.59 -7.35
CA MET A 50 7.74 -13.14 -8.18
C MET A 50 7.30 -12.84 -9.62
N ASP A 51 6.47 -13.71 -10.21
CA ASP A 51 5.94 -13.53 -11.57
C ASP A 51 5.01 -12.31 -11.64
N PHE A 52 4.14 -12.12 -10.65
CA PHE A 52 3.31 -10.93 -10.54
C PHE A 52 4.17 -9.66 -10.47
N GLY A 53 5.17 -9.62 -9.60
CA GLY A 53 6.09 -8.48 -9.50
C GLY A 53 6.79 -8.16 -10.82
N LYS A 54 7.27 -9.19 -11.55
CA LYS A 54 7.88 -9.02 -12.89
C LYS A 54 6.89 -8.47 -13.92
N LYS A 55 5.67 -9.01 -13.95
CA LYS A 55 4.61 -8.55 -14.86
C LYS A 55 4.18 -7.12 -14.56
N LEU A 56 3.97 -6.78 -13.28
CA LEU A 56 3.65 -5.42 -12.89
C LEU A 56 4.77 -4.46 -13.31
N SER A 57 6.00 -4.85 -13.05
CA SER A 57 7.19 -4.08 -13.39
C SER A 57 7.38 -3.86 -14.88
N SER A 58 6.92 -4.78 -15.73
CA SER A 58 7.01 -4.61 -17.19
C SER A 58 6.19 -3.43 -17.74
N HIS A 59 5.25 -2.92 -16.94
CA HIS A 59 4.49 -1.72 -17.30
C HIS A 59 5.16 -0.40 -16.88
N VAL A 60 6.20 -0.44 -16.05
CA VAL A 60 6.82 0.77 -15.46
C VAL A 60 7.26 1.75 -16.54
N SER A 61 8.00 1.29 -17.54
CA SER A 61 8.53 2.15 -18.61
C SER A 61 7.43 2.89 -19.38
N ILE A 62 6.27 2.27 -19.59
CA ILE A 62 5.13 2.88 -20.29
C ILE A 62 4.63 4.13 -19.54
N PHE A 63 4.59 4.07 -18.21
CA PHE A 63 4.16 5.19 -17.39
C PHE A 63 5.28 6.22 -17.22
N GLU A 64 6.55 5.79 -17.07
CA GLU A 64 7.71 6.68 -17.02
C GLU A 64 7.85 7.52 -18.29
N ASP A 65 7.66 6.94 -19.47
CA ASP A 65 7.69 7.63 -20.76
C ASP A 65 6.60 8.71 -20.88
N ALA A 66 5.51 8.55 -20.14
CA ALA A 66 4.42 9.51 -20.02
C ALA A 66 4.60 10.51 -18.85
N GLY A 67 5.73 10.48 -18.14
CA GLY A 67 5.99 11.32 -16.97
C GLY A 67 5.21 10.93 -15.71
N LEU A 68 4.72 9.69 -15.66
CA LEU A 68 3.98 9.13 -14.53
C LEU A 68 4.82 8.07 -13.81
N THR A 69 4.43 7.75 -12.60
CA THR A 69 5.07 6.71 -11.79
C THR A 69 4.10 5.55 -11.57
N LEU A 70 4.56 4.31 -11.74
CA LEU A 70 3.80 3.12 -11.37
C LEU A 70 4.27 2.59 -10.02
N GLY A 71 3.34 2.32 -9.13
CA GLY A 71 3.59 1.75 -7.80
C GLY A 71 2.62 0.65 -7.43
N TYR A 72 2.94 0.00 -6.33
CA TYR A 72 2.10 -0.99 -5.66
C TYR A 72 1.69 -0.48 -4.28
N HIS A 73 0.49 -0.83 -3.82
CA HIS A 73 0.02 -0.58 -2.46
C HIS A 73 -0.16 -1.90 -1.74
N ASN A 74 0.41 -2.01 -0.53
CA ASN A 74 0.33 -3.21 0.27
C ASN A 74 -0.89 -3.26 1.19
N HIS A 75 -1.32 -4.49 1.49
CA HIS A 75 -2.22 -4.84 2.57
C HIS A 75 -1.48 -5.71 3.61
N SER A 76 -2.23 -6.40 4.45
CA SER A 76 -1.67 -7.24 5.50
C SER A 76 -1.09 -8.57 5.00
N TYR A 77 -1.61 -9.09 3.90
CA TYR A 77 -1.23 -10.41 3.40
C TYR A 77 0.17 -10.44 2.79
N GLU A 78 0.71 -9.31 2.31
CA GLU A 78 2.08 -9.25 1.82
C GLU A 78 3.13 -9.39 2.92
N PHE A 79 2.72 -9.26 4.17
CA PHE A 79 3.57 -9.43 5.36
C PHE A 79 3.35 -10.78 6.07
N LYS A 80 2.58 -11.69 5.49
CA LYS A 80 2.44 -13.07 5.99
C LYS A 80 3.44 -13.98 5.29
N ALA A 81 4.28 -14.65 6.10
CA ALA A 81 5.32 -15.51 5.56
C ALA A 81 4.75 -16.64 4.70
N LEU A 82 5.32 -16.82 3.53
CA LEU A 82 5.09 -17.95 2.65
C LEU A 82 5.71 -19.23 3.27
N PRO A 83 5.35 -20.44 2.78
CA PRO A 83 5.98 -21.68 3.25
C PRO A 83 7.50 -21.70 3.14
N SER A 84 8.09 -20.90 2.25
CA SER A 84 9.54 -20.71 2.10
C SER A 84 10.17 -19.84 3.19
N GLY A 85 9.36 -19.13 3.98
CA GLY A 85 9.78 -18.12 4.94
C GLY A 85 9.95 -16.72 4.36
N LYS A 86 9.90 -16.53 3.04
CA LYS A 86 9.90 -15.20 2.42
C LYS A 86 8.56 -14.51 2.57
N LEU A 87 8.56 -13.20 2.47
CA LEU A 87 7.33 -12.41 2.44
C LEU A 87 6.93 -12.06 1.00
N PRO A 88 5.64 -12.06 0.67
CA PRO A 88 5.15 -11.64 -0.64
C PRO A 88 5.67 -10.28 -1.10
N ILE A 89 5.74 -9.31 -0.19
CA ILE A 89 6.27 -7.98 -0.50
C ILE A 89 7.72 -8.04 -1.01
N GLU A 90 8.56 -8.93 -0.47
CA GLU A 90 9.93 -9.12 -0.92
C GLU A 90 9.99 -9.77 -2.30
N CYS A 91 9.20 -10.83 -2.50
CA CYS A 91 9.12 -11.52 -3.79
C CYS A 91 8.77 -10.57 -4.93
N MET A 92 7.91 -9.59 -4.64
CA MET A 92 7.41 -8.64 -5.62
C MET A 92 8.34 -7.44 -5.82
N MET A 93 8.85 -6.84 -4.73
CA MET A 93 9.54 -5.56 -4.77
C MET A 93 11.05 -5.67 -4.99
N ASP A 94 11.69 -6.80 -4.62
CA ASP A 94 13.15 -6.92 -4.68
C ASP A 94 13.68 -7.11 -6.12
N HIS A 95 12.82 -7.39 -7.09
CA HIS A 95 13.21 -7.68 -8.47
C HIS A 95 13.05 -6.52 -9.45
N ASN A 96 12.55 -5.36 -9.01
CA ASN A 96 12.45 -4.18 -9.85
C ASN A 96 12.75 -2.89 -9.07
N GLU A 97 13.80 -2.19 -9.49
CA GLU A 97 14.22 -0.95 -8.84
C GLU A 97 13.25 0.21 -9.08
N ASN A 98 12.59 0.24 -10.24
CA ASN A 98 11.74 1.36 -10.66
C ASN A 98 10.28 1.24 -10.19
N LEU A 99 9.81 0.03 -9.83
CA LEU A 99 8.49 -0.12 -9.23
C LEU A 99 8.47 0.58 -7.86
N LYS A 100 7.55 1.50 -7.69
CA LYS A 100 7.40 2.30 -6.46
C LYS A 100 6.44 1.65 -5.48
N LEU A 101 6.42 2.17 -4.25
CA LEU A 101 5.60 1.67 -3.16
C LEU A 101 4.79 2.81 -2.55
N GLU A 102 3.49 2.63 -2.50
CA GLU A 102 2.60 3.36 -1.61
C GLU A 102 2.38 2.47 -0.38
N ILE A 103 3.15 2.74 0.67
CA ILE A 103 3.15 1.89 1.86
C ILE A 103 1.94 2.19 2.75
N ASP A 104 1.21 1.14 3.15
CA ASP A 104 0.22 1.22 4.23
C ASP A 104 0.84 0.69 5.53
N LEU A 105 1.07 1.59 6.47
CA LEU A 105 1.72 1.28 7.75
C LEU A 105 0.79 0.50 8.67
N GLY A 106 -0.51 0.80 8.64
CA GLY A 106 -1.51 0.07 9.41
C GLY A 106 -1.64 -1.37 8.94
N TRP A 107 -1.75 -1.60 7.63
CA TRP A 107 -1.78 -2.95 7.09
C TRP A 107 -0.46 -3.71 7.27
N THR A 108 0.69 -3.02 7.28
CA THR A 108 1.98 -3.63 7.64
C THR A 108 1.92 -4.20 9.06
N ILE A 109 1.40 -3.42 10.03
CA ILE A 109 1.21 -3.85 11.42
C ILE A 109 0.18 -4.98 11.51
N ALA A 110 -0.95 -4.86 10.83
CA ALA A 110 -1.98 -5.90 10.80
C ALA A 110 -1.49 -7.22 10.19
N GLY A 111 -0.50 -7.16 9.32
CA GLY A 111 0.23 -8.31 8.78
C GLY A 111 1.22 -8.93 9.77
N GLY A 112 1.44 -8.29 10.93
CA GLY A 112 2.35 -8.76 11.98
C GLY A 112 3.79 -8.25 11.85
N ALA A 113 4.05 -7.26 10.99
CA ALA A 113 5.38 -6.71 10.78
C ALA A 113 5.58 -5.37 11.51
N ASP A 114 6.81 -5.09 11.93
CA ASP A 114 7.24 -3.76 12.38
C ASP A 114 7.46 -2.89 11.12
N PRO A 115 6.78 -1.73 10.98
CA PRO A 115 6.92 -0.90 9.78
C PRO A 115 8.29 -0.29 9.58
N VAL A 116 9.04 0.04 10.66
CA VAL A 116 10.30 0.78 10.56
C VAL A 116 11.34 0.08 9.68
N PRO A 117 11.65 -1.22 9.85
CA PRO A 117 12.55 -1.94 8.96
C PRO A 117 12.12 -1.91 7.48
N TRP A 118 10.81 -1.91 7.20
CA TRP A 118 10.28 -1.90 5.83
C TRP A 118 10.37 -0.52 5.19
N ILE A 119 10.11 0.54 5.95
CA ILE A 119 10.37 1.93 5.51
C ILE A 119 11.84 2.08 5.13
N GLN A 120 12.75 1.57 5.95
CA GLN A 120 14.19 1.66 5.71
C GLN A 120 14.63 0.81 4.51
N LYS A 121 14.14 -0.44 4.41
CA LYS A 121 14.46 -1.35 3.30
C LYS A 121 14.05 -0.77 1.95
N TYR A 122 12.85 -0.20 1.85
CA TYR A 122 12.30 0.34 0.59
C TYR A 122 12.34 1.88 0.55
N SER A 123 13.24 2.50 1.31
CA SER A 123 13.29 3.96 1.45
C SER A 123 13.35 4.73 0.14
N ASN A 124 13.99 4.20 -0.90
CA ASN A 124 14.09 4.82 -2.23
C ASN A 124 12.88 4.56 -3.14
N LYS A 125 11.94 3.72 -2.70
CA LYS A 125 10.75 3.33 -3.47
C LYS A 125 9.47 3.97 -2.96
N ILE A 126 9.42 4.40 -1.70
CA ILE A 126 8.20 4.92 -1.06
C ILE A 126 7.88 6.30 -1.61
N ILE A 127 6.73 6.42 -2.29
CA ILE A 127 6.24 7.67 -2.89
C ILE A 127 4.93 8.15 -2.27
N GLY A 128 4.23 7.29 -1.56
CA GLY A 128 2.99 7.55 -0.82
C GLY A 128 2.93 6.71 0.44
N CYS A 129 2.18 7.19 1.42
CA CYS A 129 2.00 6.50 2.69
C CYS A 129 0.56 6.61 3.17
N HIS A 130 -0.09 5.46 3.39
CA HIS A 130 -1.40 5.40 4.03
C HIS A 130 -1.25 5.42 5.55
N LEU A 131 -2.02 6.29 6.18
CA LEU A 131 -2.14 6.44 7.62
C LEU A 131 -3.44 5.77 8.06
N LYS A 132 -3.34 4.52 8.46
CA LYS A 132 -4.43 3.68 8.96
C LYS A 132 -4.13 3.27 10.39
N ASP A 133 -4.97 3.68 11.33
CA ASP A 133 -4.80 3.41 12.76
C ASP A 133 -5.85 2.41 13.27
N PHE A 134 -5.59 1.80 14.43
CA PHE A 134 -6.46 0.78 15.04
C PHE A 134 -6.59 1.02 16.53
N TYR A 135 -7.79 0.83 17.07
CA TYR A 135 -8.08 1.07 18.49
C TYR A 135 -7.28 0.17 19.44
N ASN A 136 -7.13 -1.12 19.09
CA ASN A 136 -6.59 -2.08 20.05
C ASN A 136 -5.75 -3.16 19.38
N GLN A 137 -4.46 -3.20 19.72
CA GLN A 137 -3.49 -4.17 19.20
C GLN A 137 -3.86 -5.63 19.51
N SER A 138 -4.60 -5.92 20.56
CA SER A 138 -4.99 -7.29 20.94
C SER A 138 -6.20 -7.83 20.18
N LYS A 139 -6.79 -7.02 19.30
CA LYS A 139 -7.93 -7.40 18.48
C LYS A 139 -7.52 -7.92 17.12
N ASN A 140 -8.49 -8.44 16.38
CA ASN A 140 -8.30 -8.80 15.00
C ASN A 140 -8.28 -7.53 14.13
N LEU A 141 -7.09 -7.03 13.81
CA LEU A 141 -6.90 -5.79 13.05
C LEU A 141 -7.42 -5.89 11.58
N LEU A 142 -7.88 -7.06 11.14
CA LEU A 142 -8.51 -7.23 9.83
C LEU A 142 -10.00 -6.86 9.84
N GLU A 143 -10.57 -6.58 11.02
CA GLU A 143 -11.95 -6.15 11.15
C GLU A 143 -12.04 -4.62 11.04
N HIS A 144 -12.95 -4.11 10.21
CA HIS A 144 -13.10 -2.67 9.95
C HIS A 144 -13.51 -1.89 11.22
N ASP A 145 -14.27 -2.51 12.12
CA ASP A 145 -14.67 -1.90 13.40
C ASP A 145 -13.49 -1.64 14.36
N GLU A 146 -12.33 -2.25 14.13
CA GLU A 146 -11.12 -2.00 14.89
C GLU A 146 -10.29 -0.83 14.34
N GLN A 147 -10.63 -0.29 13.17
CA GLN A 147 -9.96 0.90 12.64
C GLN A 147 -10.43 2.17 13.35
N SER A 148 -9.52 3.10 13.53
CA SER A 148 -9.75 4.35 14.26
C SER A 148 -9.25 5.58 13.49
N ALA A 149 -9.63 6.75 13.94
CA ALA A 149 -8.97 7.97 13.47
C ALA A 149 -7.47 7.94 13.87
N VAL A 150 -6.64 8.50 13.01
CA VAL A 150 -5.20 8.59 13.24
C VAL A 150 -4.92 9.33 14.53
N GLY A 151 -4.20 8.68 15.45
CA GLY A 151 -3.90 9.18 16.78
C GLY A 151 -4.94 8.83 17.87
N GLU A 152 -6.06 8.21 17.54
CA GLU A 152 -6.98 7.60 18.50
C GLU A 152 -6.67 6.12 18.77
N GLY A 153 -5.75 5.54 17.99
CA GLY A 153 -5.33 4.15 18.10
C GLY A 153 -4.02 3.97 18.86
N PHE A 154 -3.38 2.82 18.63
CA PHE A 154 -2.16 2.45 19.37
C PHE A 154 -0.85 2.71 18.58
N ILE A 155 -0.94 3.16 17.33
CA ILE A 155 0.24 3.31 16.46
C ILE A 155 1.04 4.57 16.84
N ASP A 156 2.36 4.43 16.94
CA ASP A 156 3.28 5.56 17.20
C ASP A 156 3.53 6.36 15.92
N TRP A 157 2.58 7.21 15.57
CA TRP A 157 2.63 8.04 14.37
C TRP A 157 3.79 9.02 14.33
N PRO A 158 4.19 9.69 15.43
CA PRO A 158 5.35 10.59 15.42
C PRO A 158 6.62 9.88 14.93
N THR A 159 6.88 8.67 15.42
CA THR A 159 8.04 7.87 15.00
C THR A 159 7.90 7.46 13.53
N LEU A 160 6.76 6.89 13.12
CA LEU A 160 6.58 6.38 11.77
C LEU A 160 6.61 7.49 10.72
N ILE A 161 5.96 8.62 10.97
CA ILE A 161 5.98 9.78 10.06
C ILE A 161 7.40 10.35 9.95
N SER A 162 8.15 10.38 11.05
CA SER A 162 9.57 10.81 11.03
C SER A 162 10.42 9.90 10.14
N GLU A 163 10.19 8.58 10.16
CA GLU A 163 10.91 7.63 9.28
C GLU A 163 10.48 7.80 7.82
N VAL A 164 9.18 7.91 7.53
CA VAL A 164 8.67 8.11 6.17
C VAL A 164 9.16 9.44 5.56
N LYS A 165 9.26 10.52 6.35
CA LYS A 165 9.79 11.83 5.90
C LYS A 165 11.27 11.76 5.45
N LYS A 166 12.00 10.69 5.72
CA LYS A 166 13.36 10.45 5.20
C LYS A 166 13.37 9.80 3.80
N THR A 167 12.21 9.47 3.26
CA THR A 167 12.00 8.85 1.95
C THR A 167 11.49 9.86 0.93
N PRO A 168 11.42 9.53 -0.39
CA PRO A 168 10.79 10.36 -1.40
C PRO A 168 9.25 10.46 -1.30
N CYS A 169 8.64 10.08 -0.19
CA CYS A 169 7.19 10.12 0.00
C CYS A 169 6.64 11.54 -0.19
N GLU A 170 5.80 11.74 -1.19
CA GLU A 170 5.19 13.04 -1.50
C GLU A 170 3.78 13.20 -0.90
N VAL A 171 3.10 12.08 -0.59
CA VAL A 171 1.69 12.06 -0.23
C VAL A 171 1.44 11.21 1.00
N PHE A 172 0.78 11.80 2.00
CA PHE A 172 0.22 11.07 3.13
C PHE A 172 -1.30 11.01 2.99
N ILE A 173 -1.86 9.81 3.10
CA ILE A 173 -3.27 9.53 2.80
C ILE A 173 -3.93 8.99 4.07
N LEU A 174 -4.95 9.69 4.56
CA LEU A 174 -5.81 9.17 5.62
C LEU A 174 -6.68 8.07 5.04
N GLU A 175 -6.66 6.88 5.65
CA GLU A 175 -7.46 5.76 5.18
C GLU A 175 -8.18 5.03 6.31
N HIS A 176 -9.45 4.74 6.05
CA HIS A 176 -10.32 3.89 6.84
C HIS A 176 -11.29 3.18 5.89
N ASP A 177 -11.37 1.84 5.95
CA ASP A 177 -12.14 1.07 4.97
C ASP A 177 -13.64 1.30 5.06
N ASP A 178 -14.20 1.52 6.27
CA ASP A 178 -15.64 1.73 6.50
C ASP A 178 -15.90 2.67 7.70
N PRO A 179 -15.60 3.97 7.58
CA PRO A 179 -15.82 4.91 8.67
C PRO A 179 -17.32 5.20 8.86
N LYS A 180 -17.84 5.02 10.08
CA LYS A 180 -19.24 5.34 10.43
C LYS A 180 -19.58 6.81 10.17
N ASP A 181 -18.65 7.71 10.45
CA ASP A 181 -18.69 9.14 10.10
C ASP A 181 -17.34 9.56 9.53
N TYR A 182 -17.26 9.67 8.19
CA TYR A 182 -16.01 10.05 7.53
C TYR A 182 -15.55 11.48 7.87
N LYS A 183 -16.49 12.38 8.21
CA LYS A 183 -16.15 13.76 8.58
C LYS A 183 -15.50 13.80 9.95
N GLU A 184 -16.09 13.11 10.92
CA GLU A 184 -15.53 12.98 12.26
C GLU A 184 -14.15 12.33 12.19
N TYR A 185 -14.04 11.19 11.48
CA TYR A 185 -12.78 10.49 11.25
C TYR A 185 -11.69 11.42 10.69
N THR A 186 -12.01 12.14 9.60
CA THR A 186 -11.04 13.03 8.94
C THR A 186 -10.65 14.19 9.84
N THR A 187 -11.63 14.82 10.52
CA THR A 187 -11.37 15.96 11.42
C THR A 187 -10.43 15.57 12.56
N LYS A 188 -10.73 14.48 13.26
CA LYS A 188 -9.89 13.99 14.37
C LYS A 188 -8.47 13.65 13.93
N SER A 189 -8.36 12.94 12.78
CA SER A 189 -7.06 12.58 12.22
C SER A 189 -6.21 13.81 11.87
N LEU A 190 -6.81 14.81 11.22
CA LEU A 190 -6.11 16.05 10.88
C LEU A 190 -5.71 16.86 12.13
N GLU A 191 -6.62 17.01 13.11
CA GLU A 191 -6.32 17.70 14.38
C GLU A 191 -5.18 17.04 15.16
N TYR A 192 -5.03 15.72 15.05
CA TYR A 192 -3.89 15.03 15.64
C TYR A 192 -2.60 15.29 14.86
N LEU A 193 -2.63 15.13 13.53
CA LEU A 193 -1.47 15.29 12.66
C LEU A 193 -0.90 16.74 12.68
N GLU A 194 -1.73 17.75 12.90
CA GLU A 194 -1.29 19.16 13.05
C GLU A 194 -0.45 19.39 14.32
N LYS A 195 -0.48 18.47 15.28
CA LYS A 195 0.23 18.60 16.57
C LYS A 195 1.59 17.89 16.60
N ILE A 196 1.91 17.07 15.57
CA ILE A 196 3.12 16.22 15.54
C ILE A 196 4.09 16.54 14.38
#